data_aebb20758d7c44936ea77eb5abb9bf3b
#
_entry.id   aebb20758d7c44936ea77eb5abb9bf3b
#
_cell.length_a   1.000
_cell.length_b   1.000
_cell.length_c   1.000
_cell.angle_alpha   90.00
_cell.angle_beta   90.00
_cell.angle_gamma   90.00
#
_symmetry.space_group_name_H-M   'P 1'
#
loop_
_entity.id
_entity.type
_entity.pdbx_description
1 polymer ?
#
loop_
_entity_poly.entity_id
_entity_poly.type
_entity_poly.pdbx_seq_one_letter_code
_entity_poly.pdbx_strand_id
1 'polypeptide(L)'
;MADLIVNHMSAQSEPFLDVIKHGRESQYWPLFLTKQSVFSEDDAANIANIGKVFRPRPTPFFSEYELDNKEVVPFWTTFTANQIDIDVESDLGKAYLESILEAFTQSNVDLIRLDAAGYAIKRAGTNCFMLEETFEFIEALSKRAHAMGIQSLVEIHSHYETQIAIASRCDSVYDFALPPLVLHTLFSKDASALAHWLSISPRNCFTVLDTHDGIGIVDVGASGDKPGLLTNSQIDNLVETIHVNSNGESRKATGEAASNVDLYQINCTYYDALGKDDYKYLLARAIQFFSPGVPQVYYAGMLGATNDMELLAKTNVGRDINRPYLSESDIDEALAKPVVKGLIELIHIRNDTNAFNGDFSVTEDAGTLLLVWTLGEDRAELRIEMSTLDATITLLEGGLKSALSLAKFTA
;
A
#
# COMPACT_ATOMS: atom_id res chain seq x y z
N MET A 1 10.26 6.93 10.69
CA MET A 1 10.03 6.74 9.23
C MET A 1 9.63 8.06 8.60
N ALA A 2 10.12 8.35 7.38
CA ALA A 2 9.76 9.53 6.59
C ALA A 2 9.47 9.13 5.14
N ASP A 3 8.61 9.89 4.45
CA ASP A 3 8.34 9.66 3.02
C ASP A 3 9.39 10.33 2.15
N LEU A 4 9.93 9.57 1.19
CA LEU A 4 10.73 10.07 0.09
C LEU A 4 9.90 9.97 -1.20
N ILE A 5 9.36 11.08 -1.66
CA ILE A 5 8.60 11.15 -2.90
C ILE A 5 9.59 11.19 -4.07
N VAL A 6 9.73 10.07 -4.78
CA VAL A 6 10.75 9.94 -5.83
C VAL A 6 10.26 10.35 -7.22
N ASN A 7 8.95 10.37 -7.46
CA ASN A 7 8.40 10.56 -8.80
C ASN A 7 8.12 12.03 -9.15
N HIS A 8 7.73 12.86 -8.19
CA HIS A 8 7.22 14.20 -8.47
C HIS A 8 7.54 15.21 -7.38
N MET A 9 7.33 16.47 -7.71
CA MET A 9 7.48 17.63 -6.84
C MET A 9 6.25 18.52 -6.93
N SER A 10 5.97 19.31 -5.90
CA SER A 10 4.86 20.25 -5.91
C SER A 10 5.03 21.32 -7.01
N ALA A 11 3.94 21.65 -7.70
CA ALA A 11 3.89 22.81 -8.59
C ALA A 11 4.15 24.16 -7.87
N GLN A 12 4.12 24.16 -6.52
CA GLN A 12 4.46 25.32 -5.69
C GLN A 12 5.89 25.27 -5.15
N SER A 13 6.71 24.30 -5.58
CA SER A 13 8.11 24.21 -5.18
C SER A 13 8.94 25.34 -5.79
N GLU A 14 9.96 25.82 -5.07
CA GLU A 14 10.86 26.85 -5.57
C GLU A 14 11.49 26.48 -6.92
N PRO A 15 11.99 25.25 -7.16
CA PRO A 15 12.51 24.86 -8.46
C PRO A 15 11.49 24.99 -9.60
N PHE A 16 10.23 24.58 -9.38
CA PHE A 16 9.22 24.67 -10.43
C PHE A 16 8.76 26.11 -10.67
N LEU A 17 8.63 26.92 -9.62
CA LEU A 17 8.32 28.36 -9.77
C LEU A 17 9.43 29.11 -10.50
N ASP A 18 10.69 28.73 -10.31
CA ASP A 18 11.82 29.27 -11.08
C ASP A 18 11.72 28.90 -12.57
N VAL A 19 11.30 27.66 -12.87
CA VAL A 19 11.03 27.21 -14.25
C VAL A 19 9.88 27.99 -14.87
N ILE A 20 8.80 28.25 -14.14
CA ILE A 20 7.71 29.13 -14.66
C ILE A 20 8.21 30.50 -15.02
N LYS A 21 9.09 31.08 -14.20
CA LYS A 21 9.60 32.42 -14.37
C LYS A 21 10.63 32.55 -15.48
N HIS A 22 11.60 31.63 -15.56
CA HIS A 22 12.75 31.72 -16.43
C HIS A 22 12.67 30.78 -17.65
N GLY A 23 11.68 29.88 -17.70
CA GLY A 23 11.49 28.95 -18.79
C GLY A 23 12.71 28.01 -18.94
N ARG A 24 13.11 27.80 -20.20
CA ARG A 24 14.26 26.93 -20.56
C ARG A 24 15.61 27.44 -20.06
N GLU A 25 15.71 28.71 -19.65
CA GLU A 25 16.93 29.30 -19.07
C GLU A 25 17.05 29.02 -17.56
N SER A 26 16.00 28.47 -16.92
CA SER A 26 16.07 28.08 -15.53
C SER A 26 17.10 26.96 -15.34
N GLN A 27 17.95 27.11 -14.32
CA GLN A 27 18.86 26.03 -13.92
C GLN A 27 18.13 24.74 -13.55
N TYR A 28 16.85 24.82 -13.15
CA TYR A 28 16.03 23.67 -12.76
C TYR A 28 15.25 23.06 -13.93
N TRP A 29 15.36 23.62 -15.16
CA TRP A 29 14.66 23.07 -16.32
C TRP A 29 14.89 21.56 -16.52
N PRO A 30 16.15 21.04 -16.42
CA PRO A 30 16.40 19.61 -16.60
C PRO A 30 15.86 18.72 -15.46
N LEU A 31 15.35 19.29 -14.38
CA LEU A 31 14.79 18.54 -13.27
C LEU A 31 13.39 17.99 -13.59
N PHE A 32 12.66 18.62 -14.52
CA PHE A 32 11.26 18.29 -14.77
C PHE A 32 11.05 17.63 -16.12
N LEU A 33 10.20 16.60 -16.13
CA LEU A 33 9.81 15.90 -17.33
C LEU A 33 8.73 16.69 -18.11
N THR A 34 8.98 16.88 -19.40
CA THR A 34 8.01 17.44 -20.34
C THR A 34 7.54 16.38 -21.33
N LYS A 35 6.48 16.67 -22.08
CA LYS A 35 6.08 15.79 -23.19
C LYS A 35 7.24 15.57 -24.17
N GLN A 36 7.99 16.62 -24.50
CA GLN A 36 9.10 16.56 -25.46
C GLN A 36 10.33 15.81 -24.94
N SER A 37 10.55 15.76 -23.60
CA SER A 37 11.71 15.03 -23.06
C SER A 37 11.54 13.51 -23.17
N VAL A 38 10.30 13.02 -23.29
CA VAL A 38 9.99 11.57 -23.35
C VAL A 38 9.57 11.14 -24.76
N PHE A 39 8.80 11.98 -25.48
CA PHE A 39 8.23 11.64 -26.78
C PHE A 39 8.86 12.45 -27.92
N SER A 40 8.97 11.80 -29.10
CA SER A 40 9.42 12.47 -30.31
C SER A 40 8.42 13.54 -30.80
N GLU A 41 8.80 14.34 -31.79
CA GLU A 41 7.90 15.31 -32.44
C GLU A 41 6.86 14.67 -33.38
N ASP A 42 6.95 13.33 -33.64
CA ASP A 42 5.99 12.62 -34.47
C ASP A 42 4.67 12.40 -33.70
N ASP A 43 3.66 13.19 -34.01
CA ASP A 43 2.37 13.17 -33.33
C ASP A 43 1.64 11.82 -33.45
N ALA A 44 1.76 11.12 -34.58
CA ALA A 44 1.07 9.83 -34.76
C ALA A 44 1.70 8.74 -33.89
N ALA A 45 3.02 8.67 -33.83
CA ALA A 45 3.74 7.76 -32.94
C ALA A 45 3.50 8.10 -31.47
N ASN A 46 3.43 9.38 -31.14
CA ASN A 46 3.17 9.85 -29.78
C ASN A 46 1.77 9.45 -29.28
N ILE A 47 0.72 9.57 -30.12
CA ILE A 47 -0.64 9.15 -29.75
C ILE A 47 -0.67 7.66 -29.41
N ALA A 48 -0.06 6.81 -30.24
CA ALA A 48 0.01 5.37 -29.97
C ALA A 48 0.83 5.04 -28.71
N ASN A 49 1.91 5.77 -28.46
CA ASN A 49 2.77 5.57 -27.29
C ASN A 49 2.11 6.05 -25.98
N ILE A 50 1.43 7.19 -26.02
CA ILE A 50 0.67 7.73 -24.88
C ILE A 50 -0.44 6.74 -24.47
N GLY A 51 -1.10 6.09 -25.43
CA GLY A 51 -2.14 5.08 -25.17
C GLY A 51 -1.65 3.84 -24.41
N LYS A 52 -0.32 3.58 -24.37
CA LYS A 52 0.26 2.45 -23.64
C LYS A 52 0.57 2.78 -22.18
N VAL A 53 0.70 4.08 -21.83
CA VAL A 53 1.13 4.49 -20.50
C VAL A 53 0.10 4.07 -19.45
N PHE A 54 0.55 3.40 -18.39
CA PHE A 54 -0.29 2.97 -17.29
C PHE A 54 -0.83 4.18 -16.51
N ARG A 55 -2.14 4.20 -16.27
CA ARG A 55 -2.85 5.27 -15.55
C ARG A 55 -3.29 4.81 -14.17
N PRO A 56 -2.66 5.30 -13.11
CA PRO A 56 -3.16 5.04 -11.75
C PRO A 56 -4.47 5.80 -11.46
N ARG A 57 -4.77 6.86 -12.26
CA ARG A 57 -5.95 7.72 -12.11
C ARG A 57 -6.44 8.21 -13.48
N PRO A 58 -7.73 8.61 -13.59
CA PRO A 58 -8.31 9.08 -14.85
C PRO A 58 -7.89 10.51 -15.25
N THR A 59 -6.85 11.07 -14.65
CA THR A 59 -6.32 12.41 -14.96
C THR A 59 -5.42 12.38 -16.20
N PRO A 60 -5.29 13.47 -16.97
CA PRO A 60 -4.32 13.56 -18.05
C PRO A 60 -2.88 13.39 -17.55
N PHE A 61 -1.99 12.78 -18.36
CA PHE A 61 -0.56 12.66 -18.03
C PHE A 61 0.20 13.97 -18.12
N PHE A 62 -0.34 14.94 -18.85
CA PHE A 62 0.28 16.23 -19.07
C PHE A 62 -0.65 17.30 -18.58
N SER A 63 -0.05 18.27 -17.87
CA SER A 63 -0.71 19.52 -17.51
C SER A 63 0.01 20.66 -18.21
N GLU A 64 -0.76 21.50 -18.89
CA GLU A 64 -0.22 22.67 -19.57
C GLU A 64 0.02 23.79 -18.56
N TYR A 65 1.24 24.32 -18.59
CA TYR A 65 1.63 25.47 -17.78
C TYR A 65 2.10 26.60 -18.70
N GLU A 66 1.56 27.80 -18.51
CA GLU A 66 2.01 29.02 -19.20
C GLU A 66 3.21 29.57 -18.42
N LEU A 67 4.35 29.69 -19.09
CA LEU A 67 5.55 30.35 -18.58
C LEU A 67 5.40 31.85 -18.64
N ASP A 68 6.22 32.63 -17.92
CA ASP A 68 6.18 34.08 -17.94
C ASP A 68 6.45 34.67 -19.32
N ASN A 69 7.23 33.98 -20.17
CA ASN A 69 7.47 34.32 -21.57
C ASN A 69 6.30 34.00 -22.52
N LYS A 70 5.17 33.53 -22.00
CA LYS A 70 3.96 33.12 -22.73
C LYS A 70 4.07 31.79 -23.50
N GLU A 71 5.17 31.08 -23.39
CA GLU A 71 5.25 29.69 -23.88
C GLU A 71 4.36 28.80 -23.04
N VAL A 72 3.56 27.92 -23.69
CA VAL A 72 2.78 26.93 -23.01
C VAL A 72 3.50 25.60 -23.12
N VAL A 73 3.84 24.99 -21.97
CA VAL A 73 4.62 23.75 -21.89
C VAL A 73 3.81 22.65 -21.24
N PRO A 74 3.63 21.49 -21.90
CA PRO A 74 3.01 20.30 -21.30
C PRO A 74 4.04 19.56 -20.44
N PHE A 75 3.98 19.76 -19.11
CA PHE A 75 4.76 18.99 -18.13
C PHE A 75 4.10 17.67 -17.83
N TRP A 76 4.90 16.64 -17.54
CA TRP A 76 4.40 15.34 -17.11
C TRP A 76 3.83 15.43 -15.71
N THR A 77 2.63 14.90 -15.50
CA THR A 77 1.89 14.91 -14.24
C THR A 77 1.17 13.57 -14.04
N THR A 78 1.89 12.57 -13.55
CA THR A 78 1.38 11.20 -13.39
C THR A 78 0.09 11.15 -12.56
N PHE A 79 -0.02 11.97 -11.52
CA PHE A 79 -1.15 11.91 -10.57
C PHE A 79 -2.11 13.09 -10.71
N THR A 80 -1.65 14.32 -10.45
CA THR A 80 -2.47 15.52 -10.52
C THR A 80 -1.69 16.68 -11.11
N ALA A 81 -2.38 17.70 -11.61
CA ALA A 81 -1.74 18.90 -12.14
C ALA A 81 -0.78 19.61 -11.15
N ASN A 82 -0.99 19.43 -9.84
CA ASN A 82 -0.11 20.02 -8.82
C ASN A 82 1.13 19.18 -8.49
N GLN A 83 1.32 18.03 -9.14
CA GLN A 83 2.41 17.09 -8.90
C GLN A 83 3.20 16.91 -10.19
N ILE A 84 4.29 17.69 -10.34
CA ILE A 84 5.09 17.72 -11.56
C ILE A 84 6.16 16.64 -11.48
N ASP A 85 6.16 15.71 -12.45
CA ASP A 85 7.11 14.61 -12.46
C ASP A 85 8.55 15.11 -12.68
N ILE A 86 9.47 14.55 -11.90
CA ILE A 86 10.90 14.87 -11.98
C ILE A 86 11.64 13.84 -12.82
N ASP A 87 12.70 14.29 -13.49
CA ASP A 87 13.64 13.41 -14.19
C ASP A 87 14.71 12.91 -13.22
N VAL A 88 14.45 11.73 -12.65
CA VAL A 88 15.37 11.08 -11.70
C VAL A 88 16.69 10.61 -12.33
N GLU A 89 16.77 10.59 -13.66
CA GLU A 89 17.98 10.21 -14.40
C GLU A 89 18.88 11.41 -14.69
N SER A 90 18.34 12.64 -14.63
CA SER A 90 19.13 13.86 -14.78
C SER A 90 20.08 14.04 -13.59
N ASP A 91 21.18 14.78 -13.81
CA ASP A 91 22.12 15.10 -12.72
C ASP A 91 21.45 15.89 -11.59
N LEU A 92 20.49 16.78 -11.95
CA LEU A 92 19.72 17.54 -10.96
C LEU A 92 18.73 16.65 -10.19
N GLY A 93 18.07 15.69 -10.85
CA GLY A 93 17.19 14.73 -10.18
C GLY A 93 17.95 13.86 -9.20
N LYS A 94 19.11 13.36 -9.58
CA LYS A 94 20.01 12.60 -8.69
C LYS A 94 20.47 13.44 -7.50
N ALA A 95 20.93 14.68 -7.76
CA ALA A 95 21.37 15.60 -6.70
C ALA A 95 20.23 15.97 -5.75
N TYR A 96 19.01 16.13 -6.27
CA TYR A 96 17.82 16.40 -5.45
C TYR A 96 17.52 15.22 -4.50
N LEU A 97 17.47 14.00 -5.01
CA LEU A 97 17.22 12.83 -4.17
C LEU A 97 18.33 12.60 -3.15
N GLU A 98 19.59 12.81 -3.53
CA GLU A 98 20.72 12.76 -2.60
C GLU A 98 20.60 13.79 -1.48
N SER A 99 20.21 15.02 -1.79
CA SER A 99 20.03 16.08 -0.78
C SER A 99 18.94 15.74 0.27
N ILE A 100 17.90 15.01 -0.14
CA ILE A 100 16.86 14.55 0.79
C ILE A 100 17.42 13.45 1.70
N LEU A 101 18.16 12.49 1.15
CA LEU A 101 18.79 11.43 1.96
C LEU A 101 19.76 12.01 2.98
N GLU A 102 20.56 13.03 2.60
CA GLU A 102 21.43 13.75 3.52
C GLU A 102 20.65 14.45 4.65
N ALA A 103 19.55 15.13 4.31
CA ALA A 103 18.67 15.78 5.28
C ALA A 103 18.03 14.75 6.24
N PHE A 104 17.62 13.59 5.75
CA PHE A 104 17.07 12.52 6.55
C PHE A 104 18.13 11.92 7.51
N THR A 105 19.36 11.71 7.01
CA THR A 105 20.48 11.27 7.85
C THR A 105 20.75 12.27 9.00
N GLN A 106 20.79 13.58 8.69
CA GLN A 106 20.97 14.63 9.69
C GLN A 106 19.82 14.72 10.70
N SER A 107 18.62 14.29 10.30
CA SER A 107 17.42 14.27 11.13
C SER A 107 17.20 12.94 11.87
N ASN A 108 18.17 12.01 11.85
CA ASN A 108 18.09 10.68 12.44
C ASN A 108 16.86 9.89 11.99
N VAL A 109 16.57 9.90 10.69
CA VAL A 109 15.54 9.06 10.08
C VAL A 109 16.15 7.68 9.80
N ASP A 110 15.58 6.62 10.38
CA ASP A 110 16.08 5.25 10.24
C ASP A 110 15.43 4.48 9.08
N LEU A 111 14.25 4.90 8.63
CA LEU A 111 13.47 4.23 7.59
C LEU A 111 12.83 5.26 6.66
N ILE A 112 13.03 5.11 5.37
CA ILE A 112 12.33 5.89 4.34
C ILE A 112 11.30 5.05 3.61
N ARG A 113 10.12 5.62 3.35
CA ARG A 113 9.13 5.06 2.44
C ARG A 113 9.31 5.69 1.07
N LEU A 114 9.65 4.86 0.07
CA LEU A 114 9.77 5.30 -1.31
C LEU A 114 8.37 5.35 -1.94
N ASP A 115 7.80 6.55 -1.97
CA ASP A 115 6.46 6.81 -2.50
C ASP A 115 6.48 6.94 -4.02
N ALA A 116 5.48 6.35 -4.68
CA ALA A 116 5.29 6.39 -6.13
C ALA A 116 6.50 5.88 -6.94
N ALA A 117 7.34 5.03 -6.36
CA ALA A 117 8.61 4.60 -6.97
C ALA A 117 8.41 3.86 -8.31
N GLY A 118 7.29 3.15 -8.47
CA GLY A 118 6.98 2.42 -9.70
C GLY A 118 6.85 3.29 -10.95
N TYR A 119 6.67 4.59 -10.78
CA TYR A 119 6.46 5.56 -11.87
C TYR A 119 7.71 6.40 -12.20
N ALA A 120 8.83 6.20 -11.52
CA ALA A 120 9.98 7.09 -11.61
C ALA A 120 10.60 7.18 -13.02
N ILE A 121 10.61 6.08 -13.78
CA ILE A 121 11.22 6.02 -15.11
C ILE A 121 10.19 6.10 -16.22
N LYS A 122 10.44 6.97 -17.20
CA LYS A 122 9.57 7.16 -18.37
C LYS A 122 10.28 6.77 -19.66
N ARG A 123 9.62 5.92 -20.47
CA ARG A 123 10.14 5.49 -21.79
C ARG A 123 9.01 5.48 -22.82
N ALA A 124 9.20 6.20 -23.91
CA ALA A 124 8.26 6.16 -25.02
C ALA A 124 8.08 4.74 -25.54
N GLY A 125 6.84 4.36 -25.83
CA GLY A 125 6.51 3.02 -26.35
C GLY A 125 6.30 1.94 -25.28
N THR A 126 6.49 2.27 -24.00
CA THR A 126 6.25 1.39 -22.85
C THR A 126 5.03 1.86 -22.07
N ASN A 127 4.68 1.13 -21.00
CA ASN A 127 3.65 1.55 -20.06
C ASN A 127 4.15 2.55 -18.99
N CYS A 128 5.44 2.89 -18.96
CA CYS A 128 6.08 3.78 -18.00
C CYS A 128 5.82 3.42 -16.52
N PHE A 129 5.60 2.13 -16.25
CA PHE A 129 5.35 1.64 -14.90
C PHE A 129 6.08 0.33 -14.66
N MET A 130 6.87 0.25 -13.59
CA MET A 130 7.65 -0.92 -13.20
C MET A 130 8.47 -1.52 -14.35
N LEU A 131 9.17 -0.66 -15.09
CA LEU A 131 10.15 -1.07 -16.11
C LEU A 131 11.37 -1.69 -15.43
N GLU A 132 12.19 -2.45 -16.16
CA GLU A 132 13.44 -2.99 -15.59
C GLU A 132 14.36 -1.88 -15.06
N GLU A 133 14.43 -0.73 -15.76
CA GLU A 133 15.16 0.45 -15.30
C GLU A 133 14.57 1.05 -14.01
N THR A 134 13.26 0.86 -13.77
CA THR A 134 12.64 1.26 -12.50
C THR A 134 13.11 0.37 -11.36
N PHE A 135 13.24 -0.94 -11.58
CA PHE A 135 13.81 -1.85 -10.58
C PHE A 135 15.27 -1.51 -10.29
N GLU A 136 16.07 -1.20 -11.32
CA GLU A 136 17.46 -0.76 -11.16
C GLU A 136 17.56 0.54 -10.37
N PHE A 137 16.68 1.51 -10.65
CA PHE A 137 16.60 2.78 -9.93
C PHE A 137 16.28 2.57 -8.45
N ILE A 138 15.24 1.78 -8.13
CA ILE A 138 14.85 1.48 -6.75
C ILE A 138 15.99 0.77 -6.00
N GLU A 139 16.63 -0.21 -6.63
CA GLU A 139 17.77 -0.92 -6.05
C GLU A 139 18.95 0.01 -5.76
N ALA A 140 19.30 0.88 -6.70
CA ALA A 140 20.39 1.84 -6.53
C ALA A 140 20.09 2.85 -5.40
N LEU A 141 18.86 3.36 -5.33
CA LEU A 141 18.43 4.30 -4.31
C LEU A 141 18.39 3.64 -2.92
N SER A 142 17.86 2.40 -2.83
CA SER A 142 17.85 1.61 -1.60
C SER A 142 19.26 1.32 -1.08
N LYS A 143 20.17 0.91 -1.96
CA LYS A 143 21.59 0.70 -1.61
C LYS A 143 22.25 2.00 -1.13
N ARG A 144 21.92 3.14 -1.76
CA ARG A 144 22.45 4.44 -1.36
C ARG A 144 21.95 4.83 0.03
N ALA A 145 20.65 4.71 0.29
CA ALA A 145 20.05 4.96 1.60
C ALA A 145 20.67 4.05 2.67
N HIS A 146 20.81 2.75 2.38
CA HIS A 146 21.41 1.76 3.28
C HIS A 146 22.87 2.12 3.65
N ALA A 147 23.65 2.59 2.69
CA ALA A 147 25.01 3.07 2.93
C ALA A 147 25.09 4.29 3.85
N MET A 148 23.98 5.03 4.00
CA MET A 148 23.83 6.16 4.92
C MET A 148 23.17 5.76 6.25
N GLY A 149 22.93 4.46 6.48
CA GLY A 149 22.30 3.93 7.68
C GLY A 149 20.77 4.02 7.69
N ILE A 150 20.14 4.27 6.53
CA ILE A 150 18.69 4.41 6.38
C ILE A 150 18.16 3.18 5.65
N GLN A 151 17.18 2.48 6.23
CA GLN A 151 16.46 1.40 5.55
C GLN A 151 15.42 1.94 4.58
N SER A 152 15.12 1.17 3.53
CA SER A 152 14.09 1.50 2.53
C SER A 152 12.86 0.62 2.67
N LEU A 153 11.69 1.22 2.53
CA LEU A 153 10.39 0.56 2.41
C LEU A 153 9.73 1.03 1.10
N VAL A 154 9.57 0.11 0.16
CA VAL A 154 9.04 0.44 -1.17
C VAL A 154 7.54 0.29 -1.23
N GLU A 155 6.84 1.35 -1.66
CA GLU A 155 5.39 1.36 -1.87
C GLU A 155 5.07 1.14 -3.34
N ILE A 156 4.48 -0.02 -3.65
CA ILE A 156 4.03 -0.37 -5.00
C ILE A 156 2.76 -1.18 -4.93
N HIS A 157 1.68 -0.66 -5.53
CA HIS A 157 0.49 -1.42 -5.84
C HIS A 157 0.61 -2.02 -7.25
N SER A 158 0.75 -3.33 -7.34
CA SER A 158 0.90 -4.05 -8.60
C SER A 158 0.63 -5.54 -8.39
N HIS A 159 0.60 -6.29 -9.49
CA HIS A 159 0.54 -7.75 -9.46
C HIS A 159 1.52 -8.35 -8.43
N TYR A 160 1.08 -9.35 -7.67
CA TYR A 160 1.83 -9.91 -6.53
C TYR A 160 3.26 -10.39 -6.89
N GLU A 161 3.50 -10.88 -8.11
CA GLU A 161 4.85 -11.25 -8.55
C GLU A 161 5.80 -10.05 -8.63
N THR A 162 5.26 -8.86 -8.91
CA THR A 162 6.04 -7.61 -8.88
C THR A 162 6.48 -7.28 -7.46
N GLN A 163 5.61 -7.49 -6.46
CA GLN A 163 5.99 -7.33 -5.04
C GLN A 163 7.11 -8.29 -4.65
N ILE A 164 7.02 -9.56 -5.06
CA ILE A 164 8.08 -10.56 -4.81
C ILE A 164 9.39 -10.14 -5.48
N ALA A 165 9.34 -9.69 -6.72
CA ALA A 165 10.53 -9.28 -7.47
C ALA A 165 11.22 -8.07 -6.84
N ILE A 166 10.47 -7.03 -6.44
CA ILE A 166 11.08 -5.84 -5.85
C ILE A 166 11.60 -6.08 -4.43
N ALA A 167 10.97 -6.96 -3.65
CA ALA A 167 11.43 -7.34 -2.33
C ALA A 167 12.86 -7.90 -2.30
N SER A 168 13.32 -8.48 -3.40
CA SER A 168 14.71 -8.97 -3.55
C SER A 168 15.73 -7.86 -3.81
N ARG A 169 15.29 -6.61 -4.07
CA ARG A 169 16.13 -5.47 -4.49
C ARG A 169 16.15 -4.31 -3.50
N CYS A 170 15.41 -4.41 -2.40
CA CYS A 170 15.31 -3.36 -1.37
C CYS A 170 15.26 -3.97 0.04
N ASP A 171 15.33 -3.12 1.09
CA ASP A 171 15.29 -3.62 2.46
C ASP A 171 13.92 -4.17 2.81
N SER A 172 12.84 -3.48 2.41
CA SER A 172 11.46 -3.92 2.69
C SER A 172 10.46 -3.44 1.66
N VAL A 173 9.34 -4.15 1.56
CA VAL A 173 8.16 -3.80 0.75
C VAL A 173 6.90 -3.81 1.60
N TYR A 174 5.83 -3.15 1.15
CA TYR A 174 4.50 -3.40 1.71
C TYR A 174 3.92 -4.72 1.17
N ASP A 175 3.19 -5.44 2.02
CA ASP A 175 2.33 -6.54 1.60
C ASP A 175 0.91 -6.02 1.34
N PHE A 176 0.65 -5.59 0.11
CA PHE A 176 -0.67 -5.13 -0.32
C PHE A 176 -1.59 -6.23 -0.85
N ALA A 177 -1.09 -7.44 -1.02
CA ALA A 177 -1.92 -8.59 -1.34
C ALA A 177 -2.67 -9.13 -0.10
N LEU A 178 -2.10 -8.95 1.09
CA LEU A 178 -2.69 -9.45 2.34
C LEU A 178 -4.09 -8.88 2.64
N PRO A 179 -4.36 -7.55 2.56
CA PRO A 179 -5.66 -7.00 2.91
C PRO A 179 -6.83 -7.61 2.14
N PRO A 180 -6.85 -7.64 0.79
CA PRO A 180 -7.95 -8.24 0.04
C PRO A 180 -8.03 -9.76 0.22
N LEU A 181 -6.91 -10.47 0.42
CA LEU A 181 -6.91 -11.91 0.66
C LEU A 181 -7.54 -12.26 2.01
N VAL A 182 -7.25 -11.49 3.05
CA VAL A 182 -7.89 -11.69 4.37
C VAL A 182 -9.40 -11.46 4.27
N LEU A 183 -9.85 -10.38 3.61
CA LEU A 183 -11.29 -10.15 3.40
C LEU A 183 -11.93 -11.29 2.60
N HIS A 184 -11.30 -11.69 1.49
CA HIS A 184 -11.79 -12.81 0.68
C HIS A 184 -11.95 -14.09 1.52
N THR A 185 -10.92 -14.43 2.31
CA THR A 185 -10.91 -15.60 3.18
C THR A 185 -12.06 -15.57 4.19
N LEU A 186 -12.30 -14.43 4.84
CA LEU A 186 -13.37 -14.29 5.82
C LEU A 186 -14.78 -14.32 5.19
N PHE A 187 -14.92 -13.80 3.97
CA PHE A 187 -16.21 -13.77 3.27
C PHE A 187 -16.57 -15.11 2.64
N SER A 188 -15.61 -15.73 1.96
CA SER A 188 -15.82 -17.02 1.28
C SER A 188 -15.70 -18.23 2.17
N LYS A 189 -15.04 -18.08 3.34
CA LYS A 189 -14.61 -19.19 4.21
C LYS A 189 -13.67 -20.19 3.51
N ASP A 190 -12.92 -19.69 2.52
CA ASP A 190 -11.89 -20.42 1.77
C ASP A 190 -10.55 -19.73 1.99
N ALA A 191 -9.62 -20.43 2.64
CA ALA A 191 -8.30 -19.91 2.97
C ALA A 191 -7.22 -20.27 1.94
N SER A 192 -7.55 -20.98 0.86
CA SER A 192 -6.57 -21.54 -0.07
C SER A 192 -5.69 -20.44 -0.73
N ALA A 193 -6.28 -19.34 -1.19
CA ALA A 193 -5.55 -18.24 -1.79
C ALA A 193 -4.64 -17.52 -0.76
N LEU A 194 -5.14 -17.32 0.47
CA LEU A 194 -4.36 -16.71 1.54
C LEU A 194 -3.20 -17.63 1.97
N ALA A 195 -3.44 -18.91 2.17
CA ALA A 195 -2.41 -19.88 2.52
C ALA A 195 -1.33 -19.98 1.43
N HIS A 196 -1.73 -19.99 0.16
CA HIS A 196 -0.80 -19.93 -0.97
C HIS A 196 0.06 -18.67 -0.89
N TRP A 197 -0.55 -17.48 -0.76
CA TRP A 197 0.19 -16.22 -0.65
C TRP A 197 1.18 -16.24 0.51
N LEU A 198 0.74 -16.60 1.72
CA LEU A 198 1.60 -16.64 2.90
C LEU A 198 2.77 -17.63 2.77
N SER A 199 2.65 -18.66 1.92
CA SER A 199 3.74 -19.59 1.63
C SER A 199 4.84 -18.99 0.75
N ILE A 200 4.51 -18.04 -0.15
CA ILE A 200 5.41 -17.46 -1.15
C ILE A 200 5.72 -15.98 -0.91
N SER A 201 4.98 -15.31 -0.02
CA SER A 201 5.14 -13.86 0.22
C SER A 201 6.55 -13.49 0.69
N PRO A 202 7.03 -12.29 0.38
CA PRO A 202 8.29 -11.78 0.90
C PRO A 202 8.31 -11.81 2.44
N ARG A 203 9.46 -12.13 3.01
CA ARG A 203 9.62 -12.10 4.49
C ARG A 203 10.07 -10.72 4.98
N ASN A 204 10.74 -9.95 4.14
CA ASN A 204 11.10 -8.57 4.36
C ASN A 204 9.98 -7.62 3.93
N CYS A 205 8.83 -7.75 4.57
CA CYS A 205 7.66 -6.91 4.26
C CYS A 205 7.05 -6.27 5.50
N PHE A 206 6.33 -5.18 5.27
CA PHE A 206 5.42 -4.60 6.24
C PHE A 206 4.00 -5.05 5.88
N THR A 207 3.40 -5.85 6.77
CA THR A 207 2.02 -6.32 6.59
C THR A 207 1.04 -5.25 7.05
N VAL A 208 0.07 -4.94 6.20
CA VAL A 208 -0.99 -3.99 6.48
C VAL A 208 -2.35 -4.63 6.23
N LEU A 209 -3.41 -4.13 6.86
CA LEU A 209 -4.80 -4.37 6.44
C LEU A 209 -5.43 -3.07 5.94
N ASP A 210 -5.01 -1.96 6.49
CA ASP A 210 -5.43 -0.61 6.16
C ASP A 210 -4.23 0.33 6.12
N THR A 211 -4.37 1.37 5.31
CA THR A 211 -3.44 2.49 5.20
C THR A 211 -4.25 3.77 5.02
N HIS A 212 -3.58 4.89 4.76
CA HIS A 212 -4.24 6.14 4.35
C HIS A 212 -4.84 6.07 2.94
N ASP A 213 -4.57 5.00 2.20
CA ASP A 213 -5.14 4.71 0.87
C ASP A 213 -6.30 3.72 0.98
N GLY A 214 -6.90 3.36 -0.15
CA GLY A 214 -7.94 2.34 -0.22
C GLY A 214 -7.38 0.91 -0.09
N ILE A 215 -8.28 -0.05 0.00
CA ILE A 215 -7.96 -1.49 -0.03
C ILE A 215 -7.59 -1.86 -1.46
N GLY A 216 -6.36 -2.33 -1.70
CA GLY A 216 -5.86 -2.69 -3.02
C GLY A 216 -6.59 -3.90 -3.61
N ILE A 217 -7.01 -3.79 -4.88
CA ILE A 217 -7.61 -4.89 -5.64
C ILE A 217 -6.67 -5.38 -6.73
N VAL A 218 -5.92 -4.46 -7.35
CA VAL A 218 -4.93 -4.78 -8.38
C VAL A 218 -3.86 -5.78 -7.88
N ASP A 219 -3.58 -5.77 -6.59
CA ASP A 219 -2.53 -6.59 -5.97
C ASP A 219 -2.83 -8.09 -5.97
N VAL A 220 -4.11 -8.46 -6.11
CA VAL A 220 -4.55 -9.88 -6.15
C VAL A 220 -5.15 -10.29 -7.50
N GLY A 221 -5.32 -9.33 -8.41
CA GLY A 221 -5.88 -9.55 -9.75
C GLY A 221 -4.88 -10.07 -10.75
N ALA A 222 -5.38 -10.52 -11.89
CA ALA A 222 -4.56 -10.90 -13.04
C ALA A 222 -3.93 -9.65 -13.69
N SER A 223 -2.78 -9.82 -14.35
CA SER A 223 -2.09 -8.76 -15.09
C SER A 223 -1.61 -9.29 -16.44
N GLY A 224 -2.27 -8.88 -17.53
CA GLY A 224 -2.03 -9.45 -18.85
C GLY A 224 -2.29 -10.96 -18.87
N ASP A 225 -1.31 -11.74 -19.29
CA ASP A 225 -1.39 -13.20 -19.31
C ASP A 225 -1.04 -13.87 -17.96
N LYS A 226 -0.65 -13.10 -16.94
CA LYS A 226 -0.33 -13.61 -15.61
C LYS A 226 -1.58 -13.79 -14.77
N PRO A 227 -1.83 -14.97 -14.20
CA PRO A 227 -2.98 -15.19 -13.32
C PRO A 227 -2.82 -14.42 -12.01
N GLY A 228 -3.92 -13.90 -11.47
CA GLY A 228 -3.95 -13.33 -10.13
C GLY A 228 -4.00 -14.39 -9.02
N LEU A 229 -3.87 -13.94 -7.79
CA LEU A 229 -4.15 -14.78 -6.61
C LEU A 229 -5.64 -15.08 -6.47
N LEU A 230 -6.48 -14.20 -6.99
CA LEU A 230 -7.94 -14.37 -7.08
C LEU A 230 -8.39 -14.37 -8.53
N THR A 231 -9.41 -15.15 -8.83
CA THR A 231 -10.12 -15.09 -10.12
C THR A 231 -11.00 -13.85 -10.21
N ASN A 232 -11.38 -13.45 -11.42
CA ASN A 232 -12.28 -12.31 -11.63
C ASN A 232 -13.59 -12.45 -10.85
N SER A 233 -14.19 -13.64 -10.81
CA SER A 233 -15.41 -13.90 -10.05
C SER A 233 -15.22 -13.75 -8.54
N GLN A 234 -14.06 -14.15 -8.01
CA GLN A 234 -13.74 -13.95 -6.59
C GLN A 234 -13.52 -12.46 -6.26
N ILE A 235 -12.89 -11.71 -7.18
CA ILE A 235 -12.73 -10.25 -7.06
C ILE A 235 -14.11 -9.56 -7.09
N ASP A 236 -14.98 -9.90 -8.02
CA ASP A 236 -16.32 -9.33 -8.07
C ASP A 236 -17.10 -9.56 -6.77
N ASN A 237 -17.06 -10.79 -6.25
CA ASN A 237 -17.70 -11.13 -4.98
C ASN A 237 -17.08 -10.37 -3.79
N LEU A 238 -15.76 -10.23 -3.75
CA LEU A 238 -15.04 -9.48 -2.73
C LEU A 238 -15.48 -8.02 -2.71
N VAL A 239 -15.44 -7.36 -3.88
CA VAL A 239 -15.78 -5.94 -4.04
C VAL A 239 -17.25 -5.69 -3.68
N GLU A 240 -18.18 -6.50 -4.20
CA GLU A 240 -19.59 -6.38 -3.86
C GLU A 240 -19.87 -6.60 -2.36
N THR A 241 -19.19 -7.54 -1.73
CA THR A 241 -19.33 -7.79 -0.30
C THR A 241 -18.86 -6.60 0.54
N ILE A 242 -17.74 -5.95 0.18
CA ILE A 242 -17.26 -4.72 0.83
C ILE A 242 -18.33 -3.61 0.69
N HIS A 243 -18.88 -3.44 -0.51
CA HIS A 243 -19.91 -2.43 -0.73
C HIS A 243 -21.18 -2.70 0.07
N VAL A 244 -21.62 -3.95 0.18
CA VAL A 244 -22.78 -4.35 0.98
C VAL A 244 -22.50 -4.13 2.48
N ASN A 245 -21.36 -4.58 2.98
CA ASN A 245 -20.98 -4.47 4.39
C ASN A 245 -20.87 -3.01 4.86
N SER A 246 -20.41 -2.11 3.98
CA SER A 246 -20.33 -0.68 4.24
C SER A 246 -21.63 0.07 3.93
N ASN A 247 -22.77 -0.61 3.76
CA ASN A 247 -24.07 -0.01 3.41
C ASN A 247 -24.01 0.88 2.15
N GLY A 248 -23.14 0.55 1.20
CA GLY A 248 -22.92 1.30 -0.05
C GLY A 248 -22.08 2.56 0.09
N GLU A 249 -21.55 2.86 1.28
CA GLU A 249 -20.71 4.03 1.52
C GLU A 249 -19.40 3.97 0.71
N SER A 250 -18.74 2.81 0.70
CA SER A 250 -17.53 2.59 -0.09
C SER A 250 -17.73 2.76 -1.59
N ARG A 251 -18.93 2.46 -2.12
CA ARG A 251 -19.27 2.69 -3.53
C ARG A 251 -19.30 4.18 -3.86
N LYS A 252 -19.85 5.01 -2.95
CA LYS A 252 -19.85 6.47 -3.13
C LYS A 252 -18.45 7.06 -3.13
N ALA A 253 -17.56 6.52 -2.29
CA ALA A 253 -16.19 7.00 -2.15
C ALA A 253 -15.26 6.51 -3.27
N THR A 254 -15.52 5.32 -3.82
CA THR A 254 -14.68 4.72 -4.88
C THR A 254 -15.08 5.23 -6.27
N GLY A 255 -16.33 5.66 -6.45
CA GLY A 255 -16.92 5.98 -7.75
C GLY A 255 -17.33 4.73 -8.52
N GLU A 256 -17.89 4.95 -9.73
CA GLU A 256 -18.26 3.87 -10.63
C GLU A 256 -17.05 3.45 -11.48
N ALA A 257 -16.57 2.22 -11.27
CA ALA A 257 -15.61 1.59 -12.16
C ALA A 257 -16.34 0.90 -13.32
N ALA A 258 -15.70 0.80 -14.49
CA ALA A 258 -16.26 0.08 -15.64
C ALA A 258 -16.43 -1.42 -15.33
N SER A 259 -15.59 -1.96 -14.47
CA SER A 259 -15.62 -3.34 -13.96
C SER A 259 -14.96 -3.37 -12.58
N ASN A 260 -15.43 -4.25 -11.69
CA ASN A 260 -14.78 -4.45 -10.38
C ASN A 260 -13.36 -5.02 -10.54
N VAL A 261 -13.09 -5.73 -11.62
CA VAL A 261 -11.78 -6.32 -11.93
C VAL A 261 -10.75 -5.25 -12.32
N ASP A 262 -11.21 -4.15 -12.94
CA ASP A 262 -10.35 -3.03 -13.35
C ASP A 262 -10.13 -2.02 -12.19
N LEU A 263 -10.73 -2.27 -11.04
CA LEU A 263 -10.66 -1.40 -9.90
C LEU A 263 -9.26 -1.45 -9.25
N TYR A 264 -8.65 -0.28 -9.10
CA TYR A 264 -7.33 -0.17 -8.46
C TYR A 264 -7.41 -0.37 -6.94
N GLN A 265 -8.33 0.34 -6.28
CA GLN A 265 -8.54 0.32 -4.81
C GLN A 265 -10.00 0.59 -4.46
N ILE A 266 -10.45 0.07 -3.31
CA ILE A 266 -11.73 0.43 -2.70
C ILE A 266 -11.48 1.37 -1.53
N ASN A 267 -12.07 2.57 -1.56
CA ASN A 267 -12.00 3.52 -0.46
C ASN A 267 -13.02 3.14 0.63
N CYS A 268 -12.53 2.64 1.74
CA CYS A 268 -13.32 2.17 2.88
C CYS A 268 -12.41 1.95 4.09
N THR A 269 -12.90 2.18 5.31
CA THR A 269 -12.19 1.66 6.48
C THR A 269 -12.27 0.13 6.48
N TYR A 270 -11.24 -0.53 6.99
CA TYR A 270 -11.21 -1.99 7.05
C TYR A 270 -12.28 -2.56 8.00
N TYR A 271 -12.63 -1.79 9.03
CA TYR A 271 -13.68 -2.12 9.97
C TYR A 271 -15.08 -2.09 9.31
N ASP A 272 -15.39 -1.06 8.49
CA ASP A 272 -16.62 -1.04 7.70
C ASP A 272 -16.66 -2.12 6.61
N ALA A 273 -15.53 -2.41 5.98
CA ALA A 273 -15.43 -3.52 5.01
C ALA A 273 -15.84 -4.87 5.63
N LEU A 274 -15.62 -5.05 6.93
CA LEU A 274 -16.05 -6.22 7.70
C LEU A 274 -17.45 -6.07 8.34
N GLY A 275 -18.21 -5.02 8.00
CA GLY A 275 -19.56 -4.78 8.53
C GLY A 275 -19.59 -4.33 9.97
N LYS A 276 -18.52 -3.75 10.48
CA LYS A 276 -18.36 -3.33 11.89
C LYS A 276 -18.50 -4.49 12.88
N ASP A 277 -18.11 -5.68 12.45
CA ASP A 277 -18.13 -6.89 13.26
C ASP A 277 -16.80 -6.99 14.03
N ASP A 278 -16.87 -6.76 15.35
CA ASP A 278 -15.69 -6.76 16.24
C ASP A 278 -14.90 -8.05 16.17
N TYR A 279 -15.58 -9.20 16.11
CA TYR A 279 -14.93 -10.49 16.05
C TYR A 279 -14.18 -10.70 14.73
N LYS A 280 -14.83 -10.44 13.60
CA LYS A 280 -14.19 -10.57 12.29
C LYS A 280 -13.02 -9.57 12.14
N TYR A 281 -13.16 -8.38 12.71
CA TYR A 281 -12.09 -7.40 12.71
C TYR A 281 -10.87 -7.90 13.50
N LEU A 282 -11.06 -8.40 14.72
CA LEU A 282 -9.97 -8.97 15.51
C LEU A 282 -9.40 -10.24 14.88
N LEU A 283 -10.22 -11.05 14.21
CA LEU A 283 -9.74 -12.21 13.46
C LEU A 283 -8.86 -11.80 12.28
N ALA A 284 -9.25 -10.77 11.52
CA ALA A 284 -8.43 -10.22 10.47
C ALA A 284 -7.07 -9.71 11.01
N ARG A 285 -7.09 -8.99 12.13
CA ARG A 285 -5.88 -8.50 12.81
C ARG A 285 -5.00 -9.65 13.34
N ALA A 286 -5.61 -10.69 13.90
CA ALA A 286 -4.87 -11.89 14.31
C ALA A 286 -4.16 -12.54 13.12
N ILE A 287 -4.83 -12.67 11.98
CA ILE A 287 -4.20 -13.17 10.73
C ILE A 287 -3.03 -12.25 10.34
N GLN A 288 -3.21 -10.93 10.34
CA GLN A 288 -2.13 -9.97 10.04
C GLN A 288 -0.93 -10.16 10.97
N PHE A 289 -1.16 -10.25 12.28
CA PHE A 289 -0.08 -10.36 13.27
C PHE A 289 0.63 -11.71 13.25
N PHE A 290 -0.05 -12.75 12.80
CA PHE A 290 0.57 -14.07 12.59
C PHE A 290 1.16 -14.24 11.18
N SER A 291 0.91 -13.32 10.24
CA SER A 291 1.56 -13.32 8.92
C SER A 291 3.04 -12.94 9.04
N PRO A 292 3.90 -13.45 8.13
CA PRO A 292 5.33 -13.07 8.14
C PRO A 292 5.51 -11.61 7.74
N GLY A 293 6.49 -10.95 8.37
CA GLY A 293 6.80 -9.53 8.17
C GLY A 293 6.58 -8.70 9.44
N VAL A 294 6.67 -7.38 9.31
CA VAL A 294 6.45 -6.41 10.39
C VAL A 294 5.03 -5.87 10.30
N PRO A 295 4.15 -6.16 11.27
CA PRO A 295 2.78 -5.63 11.24
C PRO A 295 2.75 -4.12 11.46
N GLN A 296 2.09 -3.40 10.55
CA GLN A 296 1.81 -1.98 10.69
C GLN A 296 0.29 -1.79 10.79
N VAL A 297 -0.16 -1.06 11.80
CA VAL A 297 -1.58 -0.73 11.99
C VAL A 297 -1.77 0.76 11.76
N TYR A 298 -2.64 1.10 10.82
CA TYR A 298 -3.00 2.48 10.54
C TYR A 298 -3.84 3.07 11.69
N TYR A 299 -3.69 4.38 11.98
CA TYR A 299 -4.34 4.99 13.15
C TYR A 299 -5.86 4.82 13.17
N ALA A 300 -6.51 4.96 12.01
CA ALA A 300 -7.96 4.76 11.92
C ALA A 300 -8.34 3.32 12.27
N GLY A 301 -7.58 2.33 11.79
CA GLY A 301 -7.78 0.94 12.17
C GLY A 301 -7.42 0.66 13.63
N MET A 302 -6.34 1.27 14.16
CA MET A 302 -5.96 1.12 15.56
C MET A 302 -7.09 1.50 16.52
N LEU A 303 -7.88 2.50 16.14
CA LEU A 303 -8.98 3.05 16.95
C LEU A 303 -10.37 2.49 16.54
N GLY A 304 -10.42 1.50 15.64
CA GLY A 304 -11.69 0.94 15.17
C GLY A 304 -12.60 2.05 14.62
N ALA A 305 -12.00 2.98 13.84
CA ALA A 305 -12.74 4.07 13.22
C ALA A 305 -13.62 3.56 12.07
N THR A 306 -14.75 4.23 11.89
CA THR A 306 -15.70 3.97 10.80
C THR A 306 -15.51 4.95 9.66
N ASN A 307 -16.15 4.69 8.53
CA ASN A 307 -16.19 5.58 7.38
C ASN A 307 -16.64 7.00 7.76
N ASP A 308 -15.84 8.01 7.38
CA ASP A 308 -16.17 9.43 7.59
C ASP A 308 -16.92 9.97 6.37
N MET A 309 -18.23 9.81 6.39
CA MET A 309 -19.11 10.28 5.32
C MET A 309 -19.28 11.80 5.31
N GLU A 310 -19.08 12.48 6.44
CA GLU A 310 -19.14 13.94 6.52
C GLU A 310 -17.91 14.56 5.85
N LEU A 311 -16.73 14.04 6.14
CA LEU A 311 -15.50 14.48 5.50
C LEU A 311 -15.54 14.20 4.00
N LEU A 312 -15.98 13.02 3.59
CA LEU A 312 -16.16 12.67 2.18
C LEU A 312 -17.09 13.66 1.46
N ALA A 313 -18.24 13.98 2.06
CA ALA A 313 -19.19 14.93 1.48
C ALA A 313 -18.63 16.36 1.40
N LYS A 314 -17.77 16.75 2.35
CA LYS A 314 -17.16 18.07 2.39
C LYS A 314 -16.06 18.25 1.36
N THR A 315 -15.22 17.22 1.15
CA THR A 315 -14.02 17.32 0.31
C THR A 315 -14.23 16.78 -1.11
N ASN A 316 -15.18 15.88 -1.31
CA ASN A 316 -15.35 15.07 -2.51
C ASN A 316 -14.08 14.28 -2.89
N VAL A 317 -13.20 14.01 -1.93
CA VAL A 317 -12.00 13.18 -2.10
C VAL A 317 -12.29 11.79 -1.57
N GLY A 318 -12.35 10.80 -2.45
CA GLY A 318 -12.77 9.43 -2.08
C GLY A 318 -12.00 8.82 -0.91
N ARG A 319 -10.68 9.07 -0.83
CA ARG A 319 -9.83 8.55 0.27
C ARG A 319 -10.12 9.17 1.63
N ASP A 320 -10.78 10.32 1.69
CA ASP A 320 -11.07 10.98 2.97
C ASP A 320 -12.08 10.20 3.81
N ILE A 321 -12.81 9.25 3.20
CA ILE A 321 -13.72 8.33 3.92
C ILE A 321 -13.00 7.52 5.02
N ASN A 322 -11.71 7.21 4.82
CA ASN A 322 -10.91 6.43 5.79
C ASN A 322 -9.79 7.25 6.45
N ARG A 323 -9.92 8.59 6.46
CA ARG A 323 -8.97 9.55 7.06
C ARG A 323 -9.65 10.48 8.08
N PRO A 324 -10.38 9.94 9.09
CA PRO A 324 -11.10 10.79 10.03
C PRO A 324 -10.13 11.69 10.80
N TYR A 325 -10.54 12.93 11.03
CA TYR A 325 -9.87 13.79 12.00
C TYR A 325 -10.43 13.49 13.40
N LEU A 326 -9.54 13.15 14.34
CA LEU A 326 -9.90 12.72 15.67
C LEU A 326 -9.45 13.76 16.70
N SER A 327 -10.36 14.15 17.59
CA SER A 327 -10.03 14.91 18.78
C SER A 327 -9.48 13.98 19.88
N GLU A 328 -8.90 14.54 20.94
CA GLU A 328 -8.49 13.77 22.12
C GLU A 328 -9.66 12.99 22.72
N SER A 329 -10.85 13.58 22.77
CA SER A 329 -12.06 12.90 23.25
C SER A 329 -12.45 11.71 22.39
N ASP A 330 -12.35 11.82 21.06
CA ASP A 330 -12.63 10.71 20.14
C ASP A 330 -11.65 9.54 20.36
N ILE A 331 -10.39 9.87 20.63
CA ILE A 331 -9.34 8.87 20.92
C ILE A 331 -9.65 8.18 22.26
N ASP A 332 -9.97 8.92 23.32
CA ASP A 332 -10.31 8.35 24.62
C ASP A 332 -11.53 7.44 24.55
N GLU A 333 -12.57 7.86 23.82
CA GLU A 333 -13.77 7.04 23.58
C GLU A 333 -13.43 5.76 22.79
N ALA A 334 -12.58 5.88 21.77
CA ALA A 334 -12.14 4.73 20.97
C ALA A 334 -11.35 3.72 21.82
N LEU A 335 -10.43 4.18 22.66
CA LEU A 335 -9.65 3.33 23.58
C LEU A 335 -10.51 2.58 24.60
N ALA A 336 -11.72 3.07 24.88
CA ALA A 336 -12.66 2.38 25.76
C ALA A 336 -13.40 1.21 25.10
N LYS A 337 -13.45 1.16 23.76
CA LYS A 337 -14.16 0.12 22.99
C LYS A 337 -13.54 -1.27 23.23
N PRO A 338 -14.34 -2.34 23.38
CA PRO A 338 -13.81 -3.71 23.51
C PRO A 338 -12.92 -4.13 22.34
N VAL A 339 -13.29 -3.84 21.10
CA VAL A 339 -12.52 -4.18 19.89
C VAL A 339 -11.12 -3.54 19.89
N VAL A 340 -10.99 -2.29 20.38
CA VAL A 340 -9.71 -1.60 20.47
C VAL A 340 -8.83 -2.21 21.57
N LYS A 341 -9.42 -2.54 22.72
CA LYS A 341 -8.72 -3.25 23.81
C LYS A 341 -8.22 -4.62 23.34
N GLY A 342 -9.09 -5.38 22.66
CA GLY A 342 -8.71 -6.67 22.08
C GLY A 342 -7.57 -6.55 21.06
N LEU A 343 -7.59 -5.52 20.22
CA LEU A 343 -6.51 -5.23 19.29
C LEU A 343 -5.18 -4.94 20.01
N ILE A 344 -5.22 -4.14 21.08
CA ILE A 344 -4.03 -3.85 21.90
C ILE A 344 -3.46 -5.13 22.51
N GLU A 345 -4.32 -6.03 23.02
CA GLU A 345 -3.87 -7.33 23.54
C GLU A 345 -3.22 -8.20 22.44
N LEU A 346 -3.77 -8.21 21.23
CA LEU A 346 -3.15 -8.91 20.09
C LEU A 346 -1.76 -8.32 19.74
N ILE A 347 -1.62 -7.00 19.81
CA ILE A 347 -0.33 -6.31 19.63
C ILE A 347 0.68 -6.75 20.69
N HIS A 348 0.26 -6.85 21.97
CA HIS A 348 1.12 -7.35 23.04
C HIS A 348 1.55 -8.80 22.76
N ILE A 349 0.62 -9.68 22.39
CA ILE A 349 0.97 -11.06 22.02
C ILE A 349 2.03 -11.07 20.92
N ARG A 350 1.88 -10.26 19.87
CA ARG A 350 2.84 -10.20 18.75
C ARG A 350 4.22 -9.68 19.18
N ASN A 351 4.26 -8.68 20.06
CA ASN A 351 5.50 -8.04 20.48
C ASN A 351 6.26 -8.84 21.57
N ASP A 352 5.53 -9.47 22.48
CA ASP A 352 6.10 -10.07 23.68
C ASP A 352 6.45 -11.55 23.49
N THR A 353 5.94 -12.21 22.44
CA THR A 353 6.16 -13.65 22.18
C THR A 353 7.41 -13.87 21.32
N ASN A 354 8.41 -14.56 21.90
CA ASN A 354 9.69 -14.84 21.24
C ASN A 354 9.56 -15.67 19.95
N ALA A 355 8.60 -16.57 19.87
CA ALA A 355 8.40 -17.45 18.73
C ALA A 355 8.30 -16.71 17.39
N PHE A 356 7.81 -15.45 17.38
CA PHE A 356 7.70 -14.62 16.18
C PHE A 356 9.05 -14.19 15.57
N ASN A 357 10.16 -14.43 16.25
CA ASN A 357 11.51 -14.23 15.71
C ASN A 357 12.08 -15.46 15.00
N GLY A 358 11.30 -16.55 14.93
CA GLY A 358 11.71 -17.82 14.36
C GLY A 358 11.16 -18.10 12.97
N ASP A 359 10.95 -19.38 12.68
CA ASP A 359 10.48 -19.87 11.39
C ASP A 359 8.96 -19.85 11.30
N PHE A 360 8.45 -19.39 10.17
CA PHE A 360 7.02 -19.37 9.86
C PHE A 360 6.61 -20.54 8.97
N SER A 361 5.46 -21.11 9.27
CA SER A 361 4.78 -22.06 8.40
C SER A 361 3.28 -21.80 8.35
N VAL A 362 2.65 -22.12 7.23
CA VAL A 362 1.22 -22.04 7.01
C VAL A 362 0.73 -23.34 6.40
N THR A 363 -0.41 -23.83 6.89
CA THR A 363 -1.12 -24.97 6.30
C THR A 363 -2.61 -24.69 6.23
N GLU A 364 -3.23 -25.13 5.16
CA GLU A 364 -4.68 -25.19 5.00
C GLU A 364 -5.03 -26.66 4.71
N ASP A 365 -5.77 -27.27 5.58
CA ASP A 365 -6.19 -28.68 5.46
C ASP A 365 -7.55 -28.90 6.12
N ALA A 366 -8.42 -29.63 5.41
CA ALA A 366 -9.74 -30.04 5.88
C ALA A 366 -10.60 -28.88 6.45
N GLY A 367 -10.46 -27.68 5.88
CA GLY A 367 -11.22 -26.49 6.31
C GLY A 367 -10.63 -25.81 7.56
N THR A 368 -9.40 -26.10 7.92
CA THR A 368 -8.66 -25.43 8.98
C THR A 368 -7.48 -24.65 8.38
N LEU A 369 -7.38 -23.36 8.68
CA LEU A 369 -6.19 -22.57 8.43
C LEU A 369 -5.33 -22.53 9.70
N LEU A 370 -4.04 -22.86 9.57
CA LEU A 370 -3.10 -22.90 10.66
C LEU A 370 -1.85 -22.09 10.30
N LEU A 371 -1.57 -21.04 11.08
CA LEU A 371 -0.36 -20.23 11.01
C LEU A 371 0.49 -20.54 12.24
N VAL A 372 1.77 -20.87 12.02
CA VAL A 372 2.67 -21.30 13.09
C VAL A 372 4.02 -20.59 12.98
N TRP A 373 4.47 -20.10 14.12
CA TRP A 373 5.82 -19.61 14.33
C TRP A 373 6.55 -20.50 15.34
N THR A 374 7.83 -20.75 15.10
CA THR A 374 8.63 -21.63 15.96
C THR A 374 10.04 -21.08 16.12
N LEU A 375 10.50 -20.93 17.37
CA LEU A 375 11.87 -20.55 17.71
C LEU A 375 12.38 -21.48 18.82
N GLY A 376 13.21 -22.47 18.46
CA GLY A 376 13.63 -23.51 19.39
C GLY A 376 12.43 -24.30 19.92
N GLU A 377 12.17 -24.24 21.23
CA GLU A 377 11.02 -24.86 21.87
C GLU A 377 9.80 -23.94 21.97
N ASP A 378 9.97 -22.64 21.73
CA ASP A 378 8.88 -21.66 21.75
C ASP A 378 8.03 -21.75 20.48
N ARG A 379 6.72 -21.64 20.63
CA ARG A 379 5.77 -21.75 19.53
C ARG A 379 4.59 -20.81 19.71
N ALA A 380 4.22 -20.11 18.64
CA ALA A 380 2.97 -19.36 18.54
C ALA A 380 2.13 -19.91 17.38
N GLU A 381 0.86 -20.20 17.64
CA GLU A 381 -0.04 -20.82 16.69
C GLU A 381 -1.36 -20.07 16.66
N LEU A 382 -1.82 -19.72 15.45
CA LEU A 382 -3.20 -19.27 15.19
C LEU A 382 -3.90 -20.36 14.38
N ARG A 383 -4.94 -20.95 14.95
CA ARG A 383 -5.79 -21.96 14.34
C ARG A 383 -7.17 -21.38 14.06
N ILE A 384 -7.66 -21.50 12.84
CA ILE A 384 -8.96 -20.98 12.42
C ILE A 384 -9.76 -22.10 11.74
N GLU A 385 -10.96 -22.38 12.26
CA GLU A 385 -11.92 -23.29 11.63
C GLU A 385 -12.74 -22.51 10.60
N MET A 386 -12.47 -22.72 9.33
CA MET A 386 -13.04 -21.89 8.25
C MET A 386 -14.56 -21.96 8.16
N SER A 387 -15.19 -23.07 8.50
CA SER A 387 -16.66 -23.21 8.46
C SER A 387 -17.39 -22.29 9.44
N THR A 388 -16.83 -22.08 10.64
CA THR A 388 -17.41 -21.27 11.73
C THR A 388 -16.71 -19.93 11.88
N LEU A 389 -15.45 -19.81 11.45
CA LEU A 389 -14.47 -18.77 11.73
C LEU A 389 -14.01 -18.75 13.20
N ASP A 390 -14.28 -19.79 13.97
CA ASP A 390 -13.76 -19.91 15.34
C ASP A 390 -12.22 -19.95 15.30
N ALA A 391 -11.59 -19.11 16.12
CA ALA A 391 -10.13 -18.99 16.15
C ALA A 391 -9.57 -19.14 17.56
N THR A 392 -8.42 -19.83 17.64
CA THR A 392 -7.68 -20.07 18.89
C THR A 392 -6.22 -19.69 18.67
N ILE A 393 -5.68 -18.89 19.58
CA ILE A 393 -4.26 -18.60 19.69
C ILE A 393 -3.68 -19.52 20.75
N THR A 394 -2.64 -20.28 20.40
CA THR A 394 -1.89 -21.12 21.34
C THR A 394 -0.45 -20.62 21.40
N LEU A 395 0.03 -20.36 22.61
CA LEU A 395 1.42 -19.95 22.87
C LEU A 395 2.08 -21.05 23.74
N LEU A 396 3.30 -21.40 23.37
CA LEU A 396 4.18 -22.27 24.16
C LEU A 396 5.49 -21.50 24.35
N GLU A 397 5.80 -21.12 25.59
CA GLU A 397 6.99 -20.36 25.94
C GLU A 397 7.60 -20.90 27.23
N GLY A 398 8.91 -21.17 27.23
CA GLY A 398 9.60 -21.71 28.39
C GLY A 398 8.97 -22.98 28.96
N GLY A 399 8.34 -23.80 28.12
CA GLY A 399 7.63 -25.01 28.52
C GLY A 399 6.20 -24.79 29.04
N LEU A 400 5.74 -23.54 29.15
CA LEU A 400 4.36 -23.22 29.55
C LEU A 400 3.47 -23.02 28.33
N LYS A 401 2.33 -23.75 28.33
CA LYS A 401 1.33 -23.67 27.27
C LYS A 401 0.12 -22.87 27.73
N SER A 402 -0.25 -21.85 26.93
CA SER A 402 -1.52 -21.13 27.06
C SER A 402 -2.33 -21.24 25.77
N ALA A 403 -3.66 -21.25 25.90
CA ALA A 403 -4.58 -21.23 24.76
C ALA A 403 -5.69 -20.22 25.03
N LEU A 404 -5.90 -19.33 24.05
CA LEU A 404 -6.84 -18.23 24.12
C LEU A 404 -7.83 -18.32 22.95
N SER A 405 -9.13 -18.42 23.25
CA SER A 405 -10.14 -18.23 22.21
C SER A 405 -10.18 -16.75 21.82
N LEU A 406 -10.18 -16.44 20.51
CA LEU A 406 -10.24 -15.07 20.02
C LEU A 406 -11.53 -14.34 20.47
N ALA A 407 -12.62 -15.07 20.70
CA ALA A 407 -13.88 -14.51 21.22
C ALA A 407 -13.73 -13.82 22.58
N LYS A 408 -12.70 -14.11 23.35
CA LYS A 408 -12.46 -13.43 24.64
C LYS A 408 -12.03 -11.96 24.47
N PHE A 409 -11.50 -11.61 23.31
CA PHE A 409 -11.03 -10.24 23.05
C PHE A 409 -12.16 -9.27 22.64
N THR A 410 -13.37 -9.79 22.40
CA THR A 410 -14.56 -9.00 22.06
C THR A 410 -15.53 -8.83 23.24
N ALA A 411 -15.20 -9.38 24.41
CA ALA A 411 -16.06 -9.41 25.59
C ALA A 411 -15.92 -8.16 26.50
#